data_5b5b4d7af29e7ab6fccd0b3cd7c7f75c
#
_entry.id   5b5b4d7af29e7ab6fccd0b3cd7c7f75c
#
_cell.length_a   1.000
_cell.length_b   1.000
_cell.length_c   1.000
_cell.angle_alpha   90.00
_cell.angle_beta   90.00
_cell.angle_gamma   90.00
#
_symmetry.space_group_name_H-M   'P 1'
#
loop_
_entity.id
_entity.type
_entity.pdbx_description
1 polymer ?
#
loop_
_entity_poly.entity_id
_entity_poly.type
_entity_poly.pdbx_seq_one_letter_code
_entity_poly.pdbx_strand_id
1 'polypeptide(L)'
;MTLLTIDTISKRYGPVQALKDISLEVQAGSRTAVVGPSGSGKTTLLRIIAGFEQPDIGRVILDGEVLADGPACVPAHKRGIGIVSQDGALFPHLSVAENIGFGFERGAPDREKRIFDLLEMVELDRGMLERRPHQLSGGQQQRVALARALGRRPRLMLLDEPFSALDTGLRENMRKAVARVLQTAGITAVLVTHDQGEALSFADQVAVLREGRLVQAGTPQTLYLKPRDRETALFLGDAVMLPAIIKNGFADCALGNVPVEGAHQGKAEIMLRPEQIRVVVDEANAKYGGRVVDVEFGGATCTVAVSLAAVALPPILIKTSSVALPARGDLVRLDIAGKAHVFVR
;
A
#
# COMPACT_ATOMS: atom_id res chain seq x y z
N MET A 1 12.78 9.10 -14.59
CA MET A 1 13.80 8.13 -15.08
C MET A 1 13.60 6.84 -14.30
N THR A 2 13.44 5.70 -14.99
CA THR A 2 13.24 4.39 -14.35
C THR A 2 14.53 3.93 -13.68
N LEU A 3 14.45 3.57 -12.39
CA LEU A 3 15.57 3.01 -11.63
C LEU A 3 15.55 1.48 -11.63
N LEU A 4 14.38 0.88 -11.34
CA LEU A 4 14.21 -0.57 -11.30
C LEU A 4 13.22 -0.99 -12.39
N THR A 5 13.64 -1.95 -13.22
CA THR A 5 12.77 -2.63 -14.18
C THR A 5 12.70 -4.10 -13.86
N ILE A 6 11.50 -4.58 -13.68
CA ILE A 6 11.13 -5.99 -13.57
C ILE A 6 10.47 -6.34 -14.89
N ASP A 7 11.06 -7.26 -15.64
CA ASP A 7 10.63 -7.62 -16.99
C ASP A 7 10.27 -9.12 -17.05
N THR A 8 8.98 -9.41 -17.16
CA THR A 8 8.39 -10.75 -17.36
C THR A 8 8.84 -11.81 -16.35
N ILE A 9 9.04 -11.42 -15.10
CA ILE A 9 9.49 -12.34 -14.04
C ILE A 9 8.46 -13.43 -13.79
N SER A 10 8.94 -14.68 -13.88
CA SER A 10 8.17 -15.88 -13.50
C SER A 10 8.98 -16.75 -12.55
N LYS A 11 8.28 -17.37 -11.57
CA LYS A 11 8.88 -18.25 -10.56
C LYS A 11 7.93 -19.37 -10.15
N ARG A 12 8.46 -20.58 -10.06
CA ARG A 12 7.75 -21.78 -9.58
C ARG A 12 8.47 -22.43 -8.40
N TYR A 13 7.71 -22.98 -7.49
CA TYR A 13 8.19 -23.87 -6.43
C TYR A 13 7.45 -25.20 -6.55
N GLY A 14 8.08 -26.17 -7.18
CA GLY A 14 7.42 -27.44 -7.51
C GLY A 14 6.15 -27.21 -8.34
N PRO A 15 4.96 -27.62 -7.88
CA PRO A 15 3.71 -27.42 -8.61
C PRO A 15 3.16 -25.98 -8.50
N VAL A 16 3.65 -25.18 -7.56
CA VAL A 16 3.10 -23.85 -7.25
C VAL A 16 3.76 -22.78 -8.12
N GLN A 17 2.95 -22.06 -8.92
CA GLN A 17 3.37 -20.87 -9.66
C GLN A 17 3.29 -19.66 -8.74
N ALA A 18 4.42 -19.24 -8.16
CA ALA A 18 4.47 -18.12 -7.22
C ALA A 18 4.40 -16.76 -7.92
N LEU A 19 5.05 -16.63 -9.10
CA LEU A 19 4.97 -15.42 -9.94
C LEU A 19 4.80 -15.84 -11.40
N LYS A 20 3.99 -15.07 -12.14
CA LYS A 20 3.67 -15.32 -13.54
C LYS A 20 3.66 -14.02 -14.33
N ASP A 21 4.66 -13.85 -15.20
CA ASP A 21 4.80 -12.74 -16.16
C ASP A 21 4.68 -11.36 -15.48
N ILE A 22 5.39 -11.15 -14.37
CA ILE A 22 5.38 -9.88 -13.65
C ILE A 22 6.27 -8.87 -14.39
N SER A 23 5.68 -7.75 -14.81
CA SER A 23 6.40 -6.60 -15.35
C SER A 23 6.03 -5.34 -14.58
N LEU A 24 7.03 -4.64 -14.03
CA LEU A 24 6.84 -3.44 -13.21
C LEU A 24 8.05 -2.51 -13.37
N GLU A 25 7.78 -1.22 -13.50
CA GLU A 25 8.80 -0.17 -13.48
C GLU A 25 8.68 0.69 -12.24
N VAL A 26 9.82 1.00 -11.61
CA VAL A 26 9.91 1.87 -10.44
C VAL A 26 10.76 3.09 -10.80
N GLN A 27 10.21 4.27 -10.62
CA GLN A 27 10.89 5.52 -10.95
C GLN A 27 11.93 5.90 -9.89
N ALA A 28 13.03 6.54 -10.33
CA ALA A 28 14.05 7.03 -9.40
C ALA A 28 13.46 8.02 -8.38
N GLY A 29 13.84 7.88 -7.12
CA GLY A 29 13.36 8.72 -6.01
C GLY A 29 11.90 8.46 -5.59
N SER A 30 11.18 7.54 -6.24
CA SER A 30 9.80 7.21 -5.88
C SER A 30 9.71 6.07 -4.86
N ARG A 31 8.55 6.00 -4.21
CA ARG A 31 8.15 4.93 -3.31
C ARG A 31 7.08 4.10 -4.00
N THR A 32 7.37 2.83 -4.24
CA THR A 32 6.41 1.89 -4.82
C THR A 32 5.96 0.90 -3.77
N ALA A 33 4.66 0.74 -3.56
CA ALA A 33 4.12 -0.31 -2.70
C ALA A 33 3.62 -1.49 -3.53
N VAL A 34 4.06 -2.69 -3.19
CA VAL A 34 3.55 -3.95 -3.73
C VAL A 34 2.61 -4.56 -2.72
N VAL A 35 1.33 -4.66 -3.09
CA VAL A 35 0.25 -5.14 -2.21
C VAL A 35 -0.48 -6.32 -2.80
N GLY A 36 -1.19 -7.05 -1.96
CA GLY A 36 -2.01 -8.18 -2.36
C GLY A 36 -2.31 -9.11 -1.19
N PRO A 37 -3.26 -10.04 -1.34
CA PRO A 37 -3.58 -11.02 -0.29
C PRO A 37 -2.38 -11.91 0.03
N SER A 38 -2.46 -12.64 1.14
CA SER A 38 -1.46 -13.64 1.50
C SER A 38 -1.30 -14.67 0.37
N GLY A 39 -0.07 -15.07 0.08
CA GLY A 39 0.21 -16.01 -1.02
C GLY A 39 0.19 -15.39 -2.43
N SER A 40 0.01 -14.09 -2.60
CA SER A 40 0.01 -13.45 -3.94
C SER A 40 1.39 -13.33 -4.61
N GLY A 41 2.49 -13.69 -3.94
CA GLY A 41 3.84 -13.68 -4.50
C GLY A 41 4.71 -12.49 -4.10
N LYS A 42 4.23 -11.56 -3.25
CA LYS A 42 4.95 -10.33 -2.84
C LYS A 42 6.36 -10.60 -2.29
N THR A 43 6.46 -11.47 -1.30
CA THR A 43 7.75 -11.84 -0.69
C THR A 43 8.68 -12.53 -1.69
N THR A 44 8.15 -13.37 -2.59
CA THR A 44 8.93 -13.99 -3.66
C THR A 44 9.50 -12.93 -4.61
N LEU A 45 8.68 -11.96 -5.02
CA LEU A 45 9.14 -10.84 -5.86
C LEU A 45 10.23 -10.03 -5.16
N LEU A 46 10.03 -9.67 -3.89
CA LEU A 46 11.01 -8.94 -3.10
C LEU A 46 12.33 -9.73 -2.98
N ARG A 47 12.28 -11.04 -2.71
CA ARG A 47 13.47 -11.90 -2.61
C ARG A 47 14.22 -12.00 -3.93
N ILE A 48 13.52 -12.01 -5.07
CA ILE A 48 14.15 -12.00 -6.40
C ILE A 48 14.85 -10.66 -6.64
N ILE A 49 14.23 -9.52 -6.33
CA ILE A 49 14.86 -8.21 -6.45
C ILE A 49 16.08 -8.12 -5.53
N ALA A 50 15.97 -8.62 -4.30
CA ALA A 50 17.05 -8.63 -3.32
C ALA A 50 18.23 -9.55 -3.70
N GLY A 51 18.00 -10.57 -4.53
CA GLY A 51 19.00 -11.57 -4.92
C GLY A 51 19.12 -12.76 -3.95
N PHE A 52 18.10 -12.97 -3.12
CA PHE A 52 17.96 -14.17 -2.27
C PHE A 52 17.26 -15.32 -2.98
N GLU A 53 16.62 -15.02 -4.10
CA GLU A 53 15.92 -16.00 -4.94
C GLU A 53 16.22 -15.70 -6.40
N GLN A 54 16.27 -16.75 -7.23
CA GLN A 54 16.47 -16.63 -8.66
C GLN A 54 15.14 -16.75 -9.38
N PRO A 55 14.83 -15.89 -10.37
CA PRO A 55 13.70 -16.09 -11.24
C PRO A 55 13.97 -17.30 -12.15
N ASP A 56 12.91 -17.97 -12.58
CA ASP A 56 13.03 -19.02 -13.59
C ASP A 56 13.09 -18.41 -15.00
N ILE A 57 12.35 -17.31 -15.20
CA ILE A 57 12.27 -16.55 -16.45
C ILE A 57 12.23 -15.07 -16.12
N GLY A 58 12.73 -14.23 -17.05
CA GLY A 58 12.63 -12.78 -17.00
C GLY A 58 13.85 -12.11 -16.37
N ARG A 59 13.84 -10.78 -16.32
CA ARG A 59 14.98 -9.96 -15.94
C ARG A 59 14.68 -8.97 -14.83
N VAL A 60 15.68 -8.71 -14.01
CA VAL A 60 15.70 -7.60 -13.04
C VAL A 60 16.85 -6.66 -13.43
N ILE A 61 16.52 -5.42 -13.69
CA ILE A 61 17.49 -4.39 -14.10
C ILE A 61 17.41 -3.25 -13.09
N LEU A 62 18.54 -2.84 -12.52
CA LEU A 62 18.66 -1.74 -11.59
C LEU A 62 19.67 -0.71 -12.14
N ASP A 63 19.20 0.50 -12.40
CA ASP A 63 20.02 1.60 -12.92
C ASP A 63 20.79 1.20 -14.20
N GLY A 64 20.12 0.50 -15.12
CA GLY A 64 20.69 -0.05 -16.34
C GLY A 64 21.52 -1.32 -16.20
N GLU A 65 21.86 -1.73 -14.97
CA GLU A 65 22.62 -2.97 -14.69
C GLU A 65 21.68 -4.18 -14.59
N VAL A 66 21.95 -5.26 -15.33
CA VAL A 66 21.18 -6.51 -15.25
C VAL A 66 21.60 -7.26 -13.99
N LEU A 67 20.70 -7.34 -13.00
CA LEU A 67 20.91 -8.04 -11.72
C LEU A 67 20.48 -9.51 -11.77
N ALA A 68 19.54 -9.85 -12.64
CA ALA A 68 19.12 -11.22 -12.93
C ALA A 68 18.64 -11.33 -14.37
N ASP A 69 18.96 -12.45 -15.01
CA ASP A 69 18.44 -12.85 -16.32
C ASP A 69 18.22 -14.38 -16.28
N GLY A 70 16.97 -14.79 -16.01
CA GLY A 70 16.67 -16.15 -15.66
C GLY A 70 17.53 -16.64 -14.48
N PRO A 71 18.20 -17.78 -14.62
CA PRO A 71 19.03 -18.35 -13.55
C PRO A 71 20.36 -17.61 -13.31
N ALA A 72 20.78 -16.72 -14.22
CA ALA A 72 21.97 -15.92 -14.04
C ALA A 72 21.68 -14.75 -13.11
N CYS A 73 22.31 -14.71 -11.94
CA CYS A 73 22.01 -13.75 -10.89
C CYS A 73 23.24 -13.14 -10.25
N VAL A 74 23.23 -11.81 -10.09
CA VAL A 74 24.18 -11.11 -9.22
C VAL A 74 23.83 -11.43 -7.76
N PRO A 75 24.80 -11.88 -6.92
CA PRO A 75 24.53 -12.17 -5.51
C PRO A 75 24.05 -10.94 -4.73
N ALA A 76 23.17 -11.13 -3.74
CA ALA A 76 22.51 -10.07 -2.97
C ALA A 76 23.50 -9.00 -2.42
N HIS A 77 24.65 -9.42 -1.88
CA HIS A 77 25.64 -8.51 -1.28
C HIS A 77 26.34 -7.58 -2.30
N LYS A 78 26.23 -7.86 -3.61
CA LYS A 78 26.80 -7.07 -4.70
C LYS A 78 25.78 -6.15 -5.39
N ARG A 79 24.48 -6.26 -5.06
CA ARG A 79 23.41 -5.51 -5.75
C ARG A 79 23.29 -4.03 -5.35
N GLY A 80 23.93 -3.60 -4.26
CA GLY A 80 23.79 -2.23 -3.74
C GLY A 80 22.36 -1.92 -3.26
N ILE A 81 21.64 -2.94 -2.78
CA ILE A 81 20.25 -2.85 -2.29
C ILE A 81 20.25 -2.92 -0.77
N GLY A 82 19.56 -1.98 -0.11
CA GLY A 82 19.28 -2.00 1.32
C GLY A 82 18.00 -2.76 1.60
N ILE A 83 17.97 -3.53 2.69
CA ILE A 83 16.79 -4.32 3.07
C ILE A 83 16.46 -4.07 4.53
N VAL A 84 15.18 -3.80 4.80
CA VAL A 84 14.59 -3.78 6.13
C VAL A 84 13.52 -4.87 6.17
N SER A 85 13.77 -5.91 6.96
CA SER A 85 12.84 -7.03 7.16
C SER A 85 11.81 -6.71 8.25
N GLN A 86 10.74 -7.49 8.28
CA GLN A 86 9.61 -7.33 9.20
C GLN A 86 10.01 -7.27 10.67
N ASP A 87 10.97 -8.07 11.10
CA ASP A 87 11.51 -8.14 12.46
C ASP A 87 12.70 -7.18 12.70
N GLY A 88 13.02 -6.31 11.70
CA GLY A 88 14.18 -5.44 11.73
C GLY A 88 15.54 -6.16 11.66
N ALA A 89 15.58 -7.44 12.01
CA ALA A 89 16.75 -8.34 11.98
C ALA A 89 18.04 -7.68 12.52
N LEU A 90 17.95 -6.96 13.65
CA LEU A 90 19.12 -6.38 14.29
C LEU A 90 20.02 -7.47 14.87
N PHE A 91 21.31 -7.21 14.88
CA PHE A 91 22.27 -8.09 15.54
C PHE A 91 22.12 -7.94 17.06
N PRO A 92 21.63 -8.96 17.79
CA PRO A 92 21.25 -8.82 19.20
C PRO A 92 22.45 -8.62 20.15
N HIS A 93 23.62 -9.03 19.71
CA HIS A 93 24.87 -8.92 20.45
C HIS A 93 25.60 -7.59 20.24
N LEU A 94 25.17 -6.79 19.24
CA LEU A 94 25.76 -5.50 18.92
C LEU A 94 24.94 -4.35 19.53
N SER A 95 25.62 -3.24 19.88
CA SER A 95 24.96 -1.99 20.26
C SER A 95 24.27 -1.32 19.08
N VAL A 96 23.53 -0.25 19.33
CA VAL A 96 22.91 0.59 18.27
C VAL A 96 23.98 1.15 17.33
N ALA A 97 25.06 1.70 17.89
CA ALA A 97 26.18 2.24 17.12
C ALA A 97 26.83 1.17 16.23
N GLU A 98 27.04 -0.02 16.77
CA GLU A 98 27.64 -1.15 16.05
C GLU A 98 26.69 -1.69 14.99
N ASN A 99 25.38 -1.77 15.25
CA ASN A 99 24.38 -2.15 14.26
C ASN A 99 24.37 -1.17 13.09
N ILE A 100 24.27 0.15 13.33
CA ILE A 100 24.27 1.18 12.30
C ILE A 100 25.59 1.13 11.50
N GLY A 101 26.71 1.03 12.19
CA GLY A 101 28.04 1.01 11.57
C GLY A 101 28.45 -0.35 10.97
N PHE A 102 27.60 -1.38 11.03
CA PHE A 102 27.97 -2.74 10.60
C PHE A 102 28.35 -2.83 9.13
N GLY A 103 27.67 -2.04 8.27
CA GLY A 103 27.93 -2.02 6.83
C GLY A 103 29.05 -1.09 6.39
N PHE A 104 29.73 -0.40 7.30
CA PHE A 104 30.81 0.53 6.96
C PHE A 104 32.14 -0.20 6.78
N GLU A 105 32.99 0.37 5.93
CA GLU A 105 34.37 -0.12 5.80
C GLU A 105 35.13 0.00 7.12
N ARG A 106 35.92 -1.02 7.42
CA ARG A 106 36.77 -1.00 8.63
C ARG A 106 37.79 0.14 8.52
N GLY A 107 37.81 1.03 9.53
CA GLY A 107 38.72 2.16 9.58
C GLY A 107 38.29 3.39 8.77
N ALA A 108 37.06 3.45 8.31
CA ALA A 108 36.52 4.66 7.66
C ALA A 108 36.73 5.89 8.60
N PRO A 109 37.39 6.97 8.13
CA PRO A 109 37.80 8.09 8.99
C PRO A 109 36.62 8.83 9.62
N ASP A 110 35.43 8.84 8.97
CA ASP A 110 34.25 9.55 9.43
C ASP A 110 33.20 8.62 10.04
N ARG A 111 33.56 7.42 10.50
CA ARG A 111 32.60 6.40 10.92
C ARG A 111 31.67 6.91 12.02
N GLU A 112 32.21 7.55 13.06
CA GLU A 112 31.41 8.07 14.18
C GLU A 112 30.45 9.17 13.73
N LYS A 113 30.94 10.14 12.95
CA LYS A 113 30.11 11.19 12.38
C LYS A 113 28.96 10.62 11.53
N ARG A 114 29.23 9.65 10.67
CA ARG A 114 28.20 9.00 9.85
C ARG A 114 27.17 8.26 10.69
N ILE A 115 27.56 7.64 11.80
CA ILE A 115 26.62 7.02 12.74
C ILE A 115 25.70 8.09 13.36
N PHE A 116 26.27 9.23 13.79
CA PHE A 116 25.48 10.34 14.33
C PHE A 116 24.52 10.92 13.29
N ASP A 117 24.97 11.17 12.05
CA ASP A 117 24.14 11.68 10.98
C ASP A 117 22.97 10.73 10.67
N LEU A 118 23.22 9.42 10.64
CA LEU A 118 22.16 8.42 10.42
C LEU A 118 21.21 8.31 11.62
N LEU A 119 21.71 8.40 12.85
CA LEU A 119 20.89 8.38 14.05
C LEU A 119 19.95 9.58 14.08
N GLU A 120 20.44 10.78 13.77
CA GLU A 120 19.66 12.00 13.65
C GLU A 120 18.62 11.90 12.54
N MET A 121 19.02 11.38 11.36
CA MET A 121 18.11 11.17 10.22
C MET A 121 16.90 10.30 10.59
N VAL A 122 17.11 9.28 11.42
CA VAL A 122 16.00 8.40 11.88
C VAL A 122 15.35 8.89 13.19
N GLU A 123 15.65 10.10 13.62
CA GLU A 123 15.07 10.75 14.81
C GLU A 123 15.27 9.90 16.11
N LEU A 124 16.47 9.38 16.32
CA LEU A 124 16.86 8.67 17.54
C LEU A 124 17.82 9.52 18.38
N ASP A 125 17.67 9.44 19.70
CA ASP A 125 18.54 10.14 20.64
C ASP A 125 19.93 9.52 20.71
N ARG A 126 20.98 10.36 20.81
CA ARG A 126 22.38 9.93 20.92
C ARG A 126 22.68 9.05 22.16
N GLY A 127 21.92 9.24 23.25
CA GLY A 127 22.00 8.42 24.43
C GLY A 127 21.61 6.95 24.23
N MET A 128 21.13 6.59 23.03
CA MET A 128 20.79 5.20 22.70
C MET A 128 21.96 4.42 22.06
N LEU A 129 23.06 5.07 21.70
CA LEU A 129 24.15 4.46 20.92
C LEU A 129 24.72 3.19 21.56
N GLU A 130 24.86 3.17 22.87
CA GLU A 130 25.41 2.02 23.62
C GLU A 130 24.35 0.96 23.97
N ARG A 131 23.05 1.25 23.73
CA ARG A 131 21.98 0.29 24.00
C ARG A 131 22.03 -0.88 23.03
N ARG A 132 21.57 -2.03 23.50
CA ARG A 132 21.37 -3.23 22.69
C ARG A 132 19.91 -3.35 22.24
N PRO A 133 19.60 -4.12 21.17
CA PRO A 133 18.26 -4.26 20.63
C PRO A 133 17.18 -4.56 21.67
N HIS A 134 17.44 -5.45 22.63
CA HIS A 134 16.48 -5.80 23.70
C HIS A 134 16.13 -4.66 24.66
N GLN A 135 16.88 -3.56 24.64
CA GLN A 135 16.66 -2.36 25.45
C GLN A 135 15.88 -1.27 24.69
N LEU A 136 15.45 -1.57 23.47
CA LEU A 136 14.75 -0.66 22.58
C LEU A 136 13.29 -1.08 22.40
N SER A 137 12.39 -0.11 22.22
CA SER A 137 11.04 -0.40 21.74
C SER A 137 11.05 -0.92 20.29
N GLY A 138 10.00 -1.62 19.85
CA GLY A 138 9.90 -2.12 18.48
C GLY A 138 10.11 -1.03 17.42
N GLY A 139 9.53 0.16 17.62
CA GLY A 139 9.74 1.30 16.73
C GLY A 139 11.18 1.82 16.71
N GLN A 140 11.86 1.83 17.86
CA GLN A 140 13.29 2.18 17.92
C GLN A 140 14.15 1.15 17.19
N GLN A 141 13.86 -0.15 17.36
CA GLN A 141 14.54 -1.22 16.63
C GLN A 141 14.40 -1.06 15.11
N GLN A 142 13.20 -0.74 14.62
CA GLN A 142 12.97 -0.49 13.19
C GLN A 142 13.73 0.72 12.68
N ARG A 143 13.78 1.82 13.44
CA ARG A 143 14.59 3.00 13.08
C ARG A 143 16.09 2.68 13.02
N VAL A 144 16.60 1.87 13.94
CA VAL A 144 17.99 1.37 13.89
C VAL A 144 18.22 0.49 12.66
N ALA A 145 17.29 -0.40 12.33
CA ALA A 145 17.39 -1.25 11.14
C ALA A 145 17.39 -0.41 9.85
N LEU A 146 16.56 0.63 9.80
CA LEU A 146 16.54 1.59 8.69
C LEU A 146 17.88 2.34 8.58
N ALA A 147 18.39 2.88 9.68
CA ALA A 147 19.68 3.57 9.72
C ALA A 147 20.84 2.66 9.25
N ARG A 148 20.85 1.39 9.71
CA ARG A 148 21.82 0.38 9.26
C ARG A 148 21.74 0.14 7.75
N ALA A 149 20.53 0.00 7.20
CA ALA A 149 20.34 -0.22 5.78
C ALA A 149 20.77 1.00 4.95
N LEU A 150 20.48 2.21 5.42
CA LEU A 150 20.90 3.47 4.80
C LEU A 150 22.40 3.69 4.85
N GLY A 151 23.06 3.16 5.88
CA GLY A 151 24.51 3.32 6.10
C GLY A 151 25.39 2.85 4.94
N ARG A 152 24.89 1.92 4.12
CA ARG A 152 25.56 1.44 2.91
C ARG A 152 25.29 2.30 1.68
N ARG A 153 24.51 3.39 1.79
CA ARG A 153 24.08 4.25 0.67
C ARG A 153 23.48 3.44 -0.48
N PRO A 154 22.41 2.68 -0.23
CA PRO A 154 21.84 1.81 -1.25
C PRO A 154 21.22 2.61 -2.39
N ARG A 155 21.27 2.07 -3.61
CA ARG A 155 20.56 2.62 -4.77
C ARG A 155 19.03 2.42 -4.65
N LEU A 156 18.64 1.31 -4.01
CA LEU A 156 17.25 0.91 -3.78
C LEU A 156 17.08 0.39 -2.36
N MET A 157 15.99 0.78 -1.71
CA MET A 157 15.59 0.27 -0.40
C MET A 157 14.40 -0.69 -0.56
N LEU A 158 14.51 -1.89 -0.04
CA LEU A 158 13.40 -2.85 0.06
C LEU A 158 12.92 -2.92 1.51
N LEU A 159 11.62 -2.75 1.69
CA LEU A 159 10.95 -2.74 2.98
C LEU A 159 9.93 -3.89 3.01
N ASP A 160 10.18 -4.93 3.79
CA ASP A 160 9.31 -6.10 3.92
C ASP A 160 8.47 -5.99 5.18
N GLU A 161 7.19 -5.61 5.02
CA GLU A 161 6.22 -5.40 6.10
C GLU A 161 6.77 -4.61 7.31
N PRO A 162 7.46 -3.46 7.08
CA PRO A 162 8.25 -2.80 8.12
C PRO A 162 7.42 -2.21 9.26
N PHE A 163 6.11 -2.14 9.13
CA PHE A 163 5.22 -1.53 10.14
C PHE A 163 4.28 -2.52 10.82
N SER A 164 4.30 -3.80 10.42
CA SER A 164 3.32 -4.82 10.86
C SER A 164 3.36 -5.12 12.36
N ALA A 165 4.54 -5.01 12.99
CA ALA A 165 4.74 -5.30 14.42
C ALA A 165 4.41 -4.11 15.35
N LEU A 166 3.92 -2.97 14.81
CA LEU A 166 3.65 -1.75 15.57
C LEU A 166 2.16 -1.59 15.87
N ASP A 167 1.85 -0.98 17.01
CA ASP A 167 0.50 -0.49 17.28
C ASP A 167 0.08 0.63 16.32
N THR A 168 -1.23 0.89 16.22
CA THR A 168 -1.80 1.79 15.20
C THR A 168 -1.24 3.21 15.25
N GLY A 169 -1.07 3.80 16.43
CA GLY A 169 -0.57 5.18 16.57
C GLY A 169 0.91 5.29 16.22
N LEU A 170 1.69 4.32 16.69
CA LEU A 170 3.14 4.26 16.41
C LEU A 170 3.40 3.96 14.94
N ARG A 171 2.58 3.11 14.32
CA ARG A 171 2.65 2.74 12.90
C ARG A 171 2.54 3.96 11.98
N GLU A 172 1.55 4.83 12.21
CA GLU A 172 1.37 6.04 11.40
C GLU A 172 2.57 7.00 11.51
N ASN A 173 3.05 7.24 12.73
CA ASN A 173 4.20 8.11 12.97
C ASN A 173 5.47 7.53 12.32
N MET A 174 5.70 6.23 12.46
CA MET A 174 6.85 5.54 11.86
C MET A 174 6.80 5.61 10.33
N ARG A 175 5.63 5.36 9.73
CA ARG A 175 5.46 5.47 8.27
C ARG A 175 5.82 6.86 7.75
N LYS A 176 5.36 7.93 8.44
CA LYS A 176 5.69 9.31 8.09
C LYS A 176 7.19 9.59 8.25
N ALA A 177 7.82 9.10 9.33
CA ALA A 177 9.26 9.25 9.56
C ALA A 177 10.08 8.54 8.47
N VAL A 178 9.77 7.28 8.16
CA VAL A 178 10.45 6.52 7.09
C VAL A 178 10.29 7.21 5.74
N ALA A 179 9.07 7.66 5.39
CA ALA A 179 8.82 8.37 4.14
C ALA A 179 9.67 9.64 4.02
N ARG A 180 9.76 10.43 5.11
CA ARG A 180 10.59 11.64 5.17
C ARG A 180 12.07 11.33 4.99
N VAL A 181 12.58 10.31 5.69
CA VAL A 181 13.98 9.87 5.59
C VAL A 181 14.33 9.49 4.16
N LEU A 182 13.52 8.65 3.52
CA LEU A 182 13.75 8.21 2.14
C LEU A 182 13.71 9.38 1.15
N GLN A 183 12.75 10.30 1.32
CA GLN A 183 12.62 11.50 0.49
C GLN A 183 13.82 12.43 0.65
N THR A 184 14.24 12.71 1.89
CA THR A 184 15.40 13.58 2.16
C THR A 184 16.69 12.99 1.61
N ALA A 185 16.84 11.65 1.69
CA ALA A 185 18.00 10.94 1.16
C ALA A 185 17.93 10.72 -0.37
N GLY A 186 16.81 11.03 -1.04
CA GLY A 186 16.62 10.80 -2.47
C GLY A 186 16.61 9.32 -2.86
N ILE A 187 16.28 8.42 -1.91
CA ILE A 187 16.37 6.98 -2.10
C ILE A 187 15.06 6.42 -2.62
N THR A 188 15.15 5.64 -3.70
CA THR A 188 14.02 4.87 -4.23
C THR A 188 13.70 3.72 -3.30
N ALA A 189 12.40 3.46 -3.06
CA ALA A 189 11.97 2.38 -2.19
C ALA A 189 10.87 1.51 -2.78
N VAL A 190 10.94 0.21 -2.49
CA VAL A 190 9.86 -0.75 -2.73
C VAL A 190 9.41 -1.30 -1.39
N LEU A 191 8.16 -1.01 -1.03
CA LEU A 191 7.48 -1.51 0.16
C LEU A 191 6.64 -2.72 -0.22
N VAL A 192 6.77 -3.81 0.51
CA VAL A 192 5.84 -4.94 0.48
C VAL A 192 4.99 -4.89 1.73
N THR A 193 3.67 -4.90 1.58
CA THR A 193 2.73 -4.93 2.70
C THR A 193 1.43 -5.62 2.31
N HIS A 194 0.70 -6.10 3.30
CA HIS A 194 -0.69 -6.54 3.14
C HIS A 194 -1.70 -5.47 3.61
N ASP A 195 -1.21 -4.37 4.22
CA ASP A 195 -2.03 -3.25 4.68
C ASP A 195 -2.25 -2.23 3.55
N GLN A 196 -3.52 -2.07 3.16
CA GLN A 196 -3.94 -1.16 2.09
C GLN A 196 -3.71 0.30 2.47
N GLY A 197 -3.99 0.64 3.73
CA GLY A 197 -3.82 2.00 4.26
C GLY A 197 -2.36 2.43 4.24
N GLU A 198 -1.43 1.51 4.54
CA GLU A 198 0.00 1.74 4.40
C GLU A 198 0.36 2.06 2.95
N ALA A 199 -0.06 1.20 2.02
CA ALA A 199 0.26 1.38 0.60
C ALA A 199 -0.29 2.69 0.04
N LEU A 200 -1.57 2.97 0.27
CA LEU A 200 -2.23 4.16 -0.27
C LEU A 200 -1.67 5.46 0.30
N SER A 201 -1.15 5.45 1.54
CA SER A 201 -0.67 6.67 2.21
C SER A 201 0.86 6.86 2.16
N PHE A 202 1.62 5.79 1.87
CA PHE A 202 3.08 5.83 1.80
C PHE A 202 3.59 6.01 0.38
N ALA A 203 2.96 5.36 -0.60
CA ALA A 203 3.52 5.17 -1.92
C ALA A 203 3.13 6.27 -2.93
N ASP A 204 4.02 6.53 -3.87
CA ASP A 204 3.76 7.32 -5.06
C ASP A 204 3.18 6.44 -6.18
N GLN A 205 3.47 5.14 -6.14
CA GLN A 205 2.93 4.10 -7.03
C GLN A 205 2.51 2.88 -6.20
N VAL A 206 1.35 2.31 -6.49
CA VAL A 206 0.89 1.03 -5.93
C VAL A 206 0.82 -0.01 -7.03
N ALA A 207 1.32 -1.22 -6.75
CA ALA A 207 1.26 -2.39 -7.61
C ALA A 207 0.47 -3.51 -6.90
N VAL A 208 -0.67 -3.90 -7.45
CA VAL A 208 -1.54 -4.93 -6.87
C VAL A 208 -1.19 -6.29 -7.46
N LEU A 209 -0.72 -7.22 -6.62
CA LEU A 209 -0.47 -8.61 -6.96
C LEU A 209 -1.63 -9.49 -6.51
N ARG A 210 -2.07 -10.38 -7.40
CA ARG A 210 -3.07 -11.41 -7.11
C ARG A 210 -2.73 -12.69 -7.88
N GLU A 211 -2.68 -13.83 -7.18
CA GLU A 211 -2.38 -15.15 -7.76
C GLU A 211 -1.11 -15.17 -8.62
N GLY A 212 -0.05 -14.53 -8.10
CA GLY A 212 1.24 -14.45 -8.79
C GLY A 212 1.27 -13.52 -10.01
N ARG A 213 0.24 -12.72 -10.26
CA ARG A 213 0.17 -11.78 -11.40
C ARG A 213 0.07 -10.34 -10.94
N LEU A 214 0.62 -9.42 -11.71
CA LEU A 214 0.37 -7.99 -11.55
C LEU A 214 -0.99 -7.66 -12.19
N VAL A 215 -1.97 -7.31 -11.34
CA VAL A 215 -3.33 -6.98 -11.79
C VAL A 215 -3.39 -5.54 -12.28
N GLN A 216 -2.83 -4.62 -11.50
CA GLN A 216 -2.83 -3.18 -11.80
C GLN A 216 -1.67 -2.50 -11.10
N ALA A 217 -1.06 -1.50 -11.77
CA ALA A 217 -0.12 -0.57 -11.17
C ALA A 217 -0.46 0.86 -11.57
N GLY A 218 -0.22 1.83 -10.67
CA GLY A 218 -0.49 3.23 -10.90
C GLY A 218 -0.44 4.05 -9.61
N THR A 219 -0.89 5.31 -9.65
CA THR A 219 -0.96 6.14 -8.45
C THR A 219 -2.00 5.60 -7.46
N PRO A 220 -1.80 5.79 -6.15
CA PRO A 220 -2.79 5.39 -5.13
C PRO A 220 -4.21 5.85 -5.45
N GLN A 221 -4.36 7.12 -5.84
CA GLN A 221 -5.66 7.69 -6.19
C GLN A 221 -6.29 7.00 -7.41
N THR A 222 -5.50 6.70 -8.45
CA THR A 222 -6.01 6.00 -9.63
C THR A 222 -6.50 4.60 -9.29
N LEU A 223 -5.74 3.84 -8.50
CA LEU A 223 -6.14 2.48 -8.13
C LEU A 223 -7.38 2.47 -7.22
N TYR A 224 -7.47 3.44 -6.31
CA TYR A 224 -8.59 3.55 -5.39
C TYR A 224 -9.90 3.95 -6.09
N LEU A 225 -9.85 4.96 -6.97
CA LEU A 225 -11.03 5.49 -7.66
C LEU A 225 -11.38 4.75 -8.96
N LYS A 226 -10.38 4.16 -9.64
CA LYS A 226 -10.52 3.47 -10.93
C LYS A 226 -9.84 2.10 -10.90
N PRO A 227 -10.28 1.20 -9.99
CA PRO A 227 -9.74 -0.15 -9.93
C PRO A 227 -10.09 -0.92 -11.21
N ARG A 228 -9.17 -1.81 -11.63
CA ARG A 228 -9.34 -2.60 -12.86
C ARG A 228 -10.54 -3.54 -12.80
N ASP A 229 -10.78 -4.11 -11.61
CA ASP A 229 -11.85 -5.07 -11.38
C ASP A 229 -12.45 -4.94 -9.97
N ARG A 230 -13.58 -5.61 -9.76
CA ARG A 230 -14.30 -5.63 -8.49
C ARG A 230 -13.44 -6.11 -7.31
N GLU A 231 -12.62 -7.15 -7.51
CA GLU A 231 -11.78 -7.70 -6.46
C GLU A 231 -10.70 -6.70 -6.03
N THR A 232 -10.08 -6.00 -6.99
CA THR A 232 -9.14 -4.92 -6.72
C THR A 232 -9.82 -3.76 -5.99
N ALA A 233 -11.07 -3.41 -6.37
CA ALA A 233 -11.84 -2.39 -5.69
C ALA A 233 -12.05 -2.71 -4.19
N LEU A 234 -12.53 -3.94 -3.91
CA LEU A 234 -12.80 -4.42 -2.55
C LEU A 234 -11.53 -4.67 -1.75
N PHE A 235 -10.45 -5.06 -2.43
CA PHE A 235 -9.14 -5.21 -1.79
C PHE A 235 -8.57 -3.85 -1.32
N LEU A 236 -8.74 -2.77 -2.06
CA LEU A 236 -8.18 -1.45 -1.74
C LEU A 236 -9.02 -0.63 -0.76
N GLY A 237 -10.21 -1.08 -0.42
CA GLY A 237 -11.08 -0.43 0.56
C GLY A 237 -12.55 -0.78 0.35
N ASP A 238 -13.39 -0.29 1.25
CA ASP A 238 -14.84 -0.47 1.14
C ASP A 238 -15.38 0.12 -0.17
N ALA A 239 -16.34 -0.56 -0.78
CA ALA A 239 -16.95 -0.12 -2.01
C ALA A 239 -18.42 -0.54 -2.09
N VAL A 240 -19.25 0.37 -2.55
CA VAL A 240 -20.67 0.13 -2.85
C VAL A 240 -20.78 -0.26 -4.33
N MET A 241 -21.17 -1.52 -4.57
CA MET A 241 -21.33 -2.08 -5.90
C MET A 241 -22.80 -2.16 -6.25
N LEU A 242 -23.19 -1.53 -7.35
CA LEU A 242 -24.60 -1.48 -7.79
C LEU A 242 -24.76 -1.90 -9.25
N PRO A 243 -25.75 -2.74 -9.57
CA PRO A 243 -26.16 -2.94 -10.95
C PRO A 243 -26.79 -1.65 -11.48
N ALA A 244 -26.48 -1.30 -12.71
CA ALA A 244 -26.96 -0.10 -13.35
C ALA A 244 -27.20 -0.28 -14.85
N ILE A 245 -28.02 0.61 -15.44
CA ILE A 245 -28.15 0.78 -16.88
C ILE A 245 -27.54 2.13 -17.24
N ILE A 246 -26.51 2.12 -18.08
CA ILE A 246 -25.81 3.34 -18.46
C ILE A 246 -26.43 3.91 -19.74
N LYS A 247 -26.79 5.19 -19.69
CA LYS A 247 -27.30 5.97 -20.81
C LYS A 247 -26.80 7.41 -20.72
N ASN A 248 -26.25 7.95 -21.79
CA ASN A 248 -25.90 9.37 -21.93
C ASN A 248 -24.99 9.90 -20.78
N GLY A 249 -24.02 9.12 -20.32
CA GLY A 249 -23.11 9.52 -19.24
C GLY A 249 -23.68 9.41 -17.83
N PHE A 250 -24.84 8.75 -17.67
CA PHE A 250 -25.47 8.47 -16.37
C PHE A 250 -25.75 6.99 -16.20
N ALA A 251 -25.61 6.52 -14.98
CA ALA A 251 -26.00 5.19 -14.53
C ALA A 251 -27.33 5.27 -13.80
N ASP A 252 -28.38 4.68 -14.36
CA ASP A 252 -29.65 4.50 -13.68
C ASP A 252 -29.56 3.27 -12.77
N CYS A 253 -29.62 3.50 -11.47
CA CYS A 253 -29.41 2.49 -10.43
C CYS A 253 -30.30 2.74 -9.19
N ALA A 254 -30.13 1.92 -8.16
CA ALA A 254 -30.91 2.03 -6.93
C ALA A 254 -30.72 3.37 -6.18
N LEU A 255 -29.67 4.13 -6.47
CA LEU A 255 -29.39 5.47 -5.94
C LEU A 255 -29.85 6.60 -6.91
N GLY A 256 -30.60 6.26 -7.94
CA GLY A 256 -31.04 7.18 -8.99
C GLY A 256 -30.04 7.32 -10.13
N ASN A 257 -30.05 8.49 -10.80
CA ASN A 257 -29.18 8.78 -11.92
C ASN A 257 -27.83 9.29 -11.41
N VAL A 258 -26.82 8.42 -11.41
CA VAL A 258 -25.45 8.72 -10.96
C VAL A 258 -24.58 9.03 -12.18
N PRO A 259 -23.85 10.17 -12.19
CA PRO A 259 -22.91 10.46 -13.26
C PRO A 259 -21.80 9.40 -13.35
N VAL A 260 -21.39 9.04 -14.56
CA VAL A 260 -20.29 8.12 -14.83
C VAL A 260 -19.25 8.72 -15.78
N GLU A 261 -18.03 8.17 -15.79
CA GLU A 261 -17.03 8.53 -16.78
C GLU A 261 -17.09 7.57 -17.99
N GLY A 262 -16.79 8.12 -19.17
CA GLY A 262 -16.66 7.33 -20.41
C GLY A 262 -17.96 7.20 -21.20
N ALA A 263 -17.86 6.57 -22.38
CA ALA A 263 -18.94 6.42 -23.36
C ALA A 263 -19.66 5.05 -23.25
N HIS A 264 -19.73 4.49 -22.04
CA HIS A 264 -20.39 3.21 -21.82
C HIS A 264 -21.91 3.32 -22.07
N GLN A 265 -22.51 2.24 -22.54
CA GLN A 265 -23.93 2.12 -22.77
C GLN A 265 -24.41 0.73 -22.38
N GLY A 266 -25.65 0.63 -21.86
CA GLY A 266 -26.29 -0.63 -21.53
C GLY A 266 -26.04 -1.10 -20.08
N LYS A 267 -26.21 -2.39 -19.82
CA LYS A 267 -26.10 -2.99 -18.50
C LYS A 267 -24.64 -3.01 -18.04
N ALA A 268 -24.38 -2.55 -16.80
CA ALA A 268 -23.06 -2.58 -16.18
C ALA A 268 -23.19 -2.71 -14.66
N GLU A 269 -22.06 -2.92 -14.00
CA GLU A 269 -21.89 -2.74 -12.56
C GLU A 269 -21.14 -1.44 -12.33
N ILE A 270 -21.61 -0.61 -11.40
CA ILE A 270 -20.91 0.61 -11.00
C ILE A 270 -20.38 0.49 -9.58
N MET A 271 -19.31 1.23 -9.30
CA MET A 271 -18.71 1.35 -7.98
C MET A 271 -18.77 2.79 -7.51
N LEU A 272 -19.17 2.97 -6.26
CA LEU A 272 -19.00 4.20 -5.49
C LEU A 272 -18.18 3.88 -4.24
N ARG A 273 -17.31 4.80 -3.83
CA ARG A 273 -16.69 4.73 -2.51
C ARG A 273 -17.68 5.23 -1.45
N PRO A 274 -17.69 4.63 -0.22
CA PRO A 274 -18.64 5.03 0.84
C PRO A 274 -18.66 6.52 1.13
N GLU A 275 -17.51 7.20 1.05
CA GLU A 275 -17.37 8.66 1.25
C GLU A 275 -17.93 9.52 0.11
N GLN A 276 -18.25 8.92 -1.03
CA GLN A 276 -18.97 9.62 -2.12
C GLN A 276 -20.47 9.72 -1.86
N ILE A 277 -20.99 8.96 -0.89
CA ILE A 277 -22.40 8.92 -0.57
C ILE A 277 -22.66 9.72 0.70
N ARG A 278 -23.41 10.80 0.59
CA ARG A 278 -23.77 11.65 1.73
C ARG A 278 -25.16 11.28 2.21
N VAL A 279 -25.28 11.11 3.52
CA VAL A 279 -26.56 10.86 4.19
C VAL A 279 -27.15 12.20 4.62
N VAL A 280 -28.38 12.47 4.17
CA VAL A 280 -29.15 13.66 4.55
C VAL A 280 -30.45 13.20 5.19
N VAL A 281 -30.68 13.57 6.45
CA VAL A 281 -31.95 13.30 7.12
C VAL A 281 -33.02 14.18 6.49
N ASP A 282 -33.95 13.58 5.76
CA ASP A 282 -35.02 14.30 5.06
C ASP A 282 -36.25 13.38 4.95
N GLU A 283 -37.24 13.64 5.78
CA GLU A 283 -38.48 12.84 5.82
C GLU A 283 -39.40 13.09 4.59
N ALA A 284 -39.21 14.19 3.85
CA ALA A 284 -40.14 14.62 2.82
C ALA A 284 -39.83 14.12 1.42
N ASN A 285 -38.60 13.68 1.10
CA ASN A 285 -38.13 13.37 -0.27
C ASN A 285 -37.35 12.06 -0.40
N ALA A 286 -37.95 10.95 -0.03
CA ALA A 286 -37.34 9.61 0.01
C ALA A 286 -37.25 8.88 -1.34
N LYS A 287 -37.38 9.56 -2.51
CA LYS A 287 -37.41 8.86 -3.80
C LYS A 287 -36.13 8.06 -4.11
N TYR A 288 -34.99 8.53 -3.63
CA TYR A 288 -33.68 7.84 -3.73
C TYR A 288 -33.04 7.72 -2.35
N GLY A 289 -33.84 7.30 -1.38
CA GLY A 289 -33.45 7.20 0.00
C GLY A 289 -33.55 5.77 0.51
N GLY A 290 -33.32 5.65 1.79
CA GLY A 290 -33.41 4.39 2.52
C GLY A 290 -33.74 4.60 3.97
N ARG A 291 -33.82 3.48 4.69
CA ARG A 291 -33.95 3.47 6.14
C ARG A 291 -32.62 3.09 6.78
N VAL A 292 -32.21 3.86 7.77
CA VAL A 292 -31.05 3.53 8.59
C VAL A 292 -31.34 2.27 9.39
N VAL A 293 -30.57 1.21 9.16
CA VAL A 293 -30.72 -0.08 9.85
C VAL A 293 -29.73 -0.27 10.98
N ASP A 294 -28.54 0.38 10.86
CA ASP A 294 -27.52 0.36 11.89
C ASP A 294 -26.59 1.57 11.82
N VAL A 295 -26.00 1.94 12.96
CA VAL A 295 -25.01 3.04 13.07
C VAL A 295 -23.89 2.58 13.99
N GLU A 296 -22.68 2.44 13.41
CA GLU A 296 -21.46 2.10 14.13
C GLU A 296 -20.64 3.37 14.38
N PHE A 297 -20.44 3.69 15.66
CA PHE A 297 -19.64 4.83 16.07
C PHE A 297 -18.15 4.50 16.06
N GLY A 298 -17.38 5.07 15.13
CA GLY A 298 -15.94 4.89 15.00
C GLY A 298 -15.10 6.12 15.38
N GLY A 299 -15.63 7.03 16.20
CA GLY A 299 -14.95 8.28 16.56
C GLY A 299 -15.20 9.38 15.51
N ALA A 300 -14.16 9.89 14.86
CA ALA A 300 -14.29 10.96 13.87
C ALA A 300 -15.09 10.53 12.63
N THR A 301 -15.00 9.27 12.25
CA THR A 301 -15.73 8.66 11.13
C THR A 301 -16.62 7.56 11.65
N CYS A 302 -17.89 7.58 11.27
CA CYS A 302 -18.89 6.57 11.64
C CYS A 302 -19.38 5.85 10.39
N THR A 303 -19.83 4.61 10.56
CA THR A 303 -20.42 3.81 9.48
C THR A 303 -21.93 3.76 9.69
N VAL A 304 -22.68 4.17 8.66
CA VAL A 304 -24.16 4.11 8.64
C VAL A 304 -24.58 3.05 7.63
N ALA A 305 -25.29 2.04 8.09
CA ALA A 305 -25.87 1.02 7.21
C ALA A 305 -27.28 1.46 6.79
N VAL A 306 -27.52 1.57 5.49
CA VAL A 306 -28.78 2.04 4.92
C VAL A 306 -29.38 0.95 4.03
N SER A 307 -30.61 0.52 4.35
CA SER A 307 -31.42 -0.34 3.48
C SER A 307 -32.15 0.52 2.46
N LEU A 308 -31.91 0.27 1.16
CA LEU A 308 -32.54 1.03 0.07
C LEU A 308 -34.01 0.61 -0.11
N ALA A 309 -34.92 1.59 -0.24
CA ALA A 309 -36.35 1.33 -0.33
C ALA A 309 -36.77 0.65 -1.65
N ALA A 310 -36.03 0.87 -2.72
CA ALA A 310 -36.42 0.50 -4.07
C ALA A 310 -35.98 -0.91 -4.52
N VAL A 311 -35.05 -1.57 -3.81
CA VAL A 311 -34.41 -2.81 -4.28
C VAL A 311 -34.05 -3.72 -3.11
N ALA A 312 -34.26 -5.02 -3.25
CA ALA A 312 -33.82 -6.04 -2.28
C ALA A 312 -32.30 -6.29 -2.39
N LEU A 313 -31.49 -5.29 -2.00
CA LEU A 313 -30.04 -5.38 -1.87
C LEU A 313 -29.66 -5.42 -0.38
N PRO A 314 -28.50 -5.99 -0.04
CA PRO A 314 -27.94 -5.81 1.28
C PRO A 314 -27.82 -4.32 1.63
N PRO A 315 -27.92 -3.94 2.93
CA PRO A 315 -27.68 -2.57 3.34
C PRO A 315 -26.34 -2.06 2.83
N ILE A 316 -26.33 -0.85 2.28
CA ILE A 316 -25.10 -0.19 1.86
C ILE A 316 -24.43 0.47 3.07
N LEU A 317 -23.11 0.37 3.15
CA LEU A 317 -22.31 0.98 4.21
C LEU A 317 -21.80 2.34 3.73
N ILE A 318 -22.08 3.38 4.49
CA ILE A 318 -21.74 4.76 4.17
C ILE A 318 -20.87 5.31 5.29
N LYS A 319 -19.78 5.97 4.95
CA LYS A 319 -18.91 6.65 5.92
C LYS A 319 -19.30 8.12 6.05
N THR A 320 -19.59 8.55 7.27
CA THR A 320 -19.99 9.93 7.58
C THR A 320 -19.27 10.46 8.83
N SER A 321 -19.32 11.77 8.99
CA SER A 321 -18.80 12.44 10.19
C SER A 321 -19.68 12.13 11.40
N SER A 322 -19.07 12.06 12.60
CA SER A 322 -19.77 11.88 13.87
C SER A 322 -20.60 13.08 14.31
N VAL A 323 -20.49 14.24 13.64
CA VAL A 323 -21.13 15.50 14.06
C VAL A 323 -22.65 15.49 13.83
N ALA A 324 -23.14 14.78 12.79
CA ALA A 324 -24.55 14.72 12.45
C ALA A 324 -24.92 13.28 12.04
N LEU A 325 -25.04 12.41 13.05
CA LEU A 325 -25.40 11.00 12.83
C LEU A 325 -26.91 10.85 12.78
N PRO A 326 -27.47 10.15 11.80
CA PRO A 326 -28.86 9.72 11.81
C PRO A 326 -29.06 8.66 12.86
N ALA A 327 -30.26 8.55 13.41
CA ALA A 327 -30.66 7.49 14.31
C ALA A 327 -31.10 6.22 13.52
N ARG A 328 -30.99 5.06 14.17
CA ARG A 328 -31.58 3.82 13.62
C ARG A 328 -33.07 3.99 13.45
N GLY A 329 -33.56 3.68 12.24
CA GLY A 329 -34.97 3.84 11.87
C GLY A 329 -35.25 5.10 11.06
N ASP A 330 -34.34 6.09 11.06
CA ASP A 330 -34.53 7.33 10.28
C ASP A 330 -34.66 7.05 8.80
N LEU A 331 -35.48 7.86 8.14
CA LEU A 331 -35.53 7.94 6.69
C LEU A 331 -34.50 8.96 6.22
N VAL A 332 -33.68 8.55 5.28
CA VAL A 332 -32.58 9.37 4.80
C VAL A 332 -32.60 9.44 3.26
N ARG A 333 -32.24 10.60 2.73
CA ARG A 333 -31.90 10.79 1.34
C ARG A 333 -30.39 10.57 1.17
N LEU A 334 -30.01 10.01 0.03
CA LEU A 334 -28.62 9.73 -0.32
C LEU A 334 -28.19 10.60 -1.51
N ASP A 335 -27.28 11.52 -1.25
CA ASP A 335 -26.72 12.40 -2.28
C ASP A 335 -25.34 11.88 -2.70
N ILE A 336 -25.09 11.83 -4.02
CA ILE A 336 -23.85 11.29 -4.58
C ILE A 336 -22.92 12.44 -4.95
N ALA A 337 -21.67 12.37 -4.45
CA ALA A 337 -20.60 13.29 -4.81
C ALA A 337 -19.71 12.68 -5.89
N GLY A 338 -19.47 13.42 -6.98
CA GLY A 338 -18.59 13.00 -8.07
C GLY A 338 -19.23 12.01 -9.02
N LYS A 339 -18.42 11.09 -9.56
CA LYS A 339 -18.82 10.11 -10.58
C LYS A 339 -18.58 8.70 -10.08
N ALA A 340 -19.45 7.76 -10.48
CA ALA A 340 -19.23 6.36 -10.25
C ALA A 340 -18.23 5.77 -11.26
N HIS A 341 -17.42 4.83 -10.80
CA HIS A 341 -16.60 4.00 -11.69
C HIS A 341 -17.42 2.87 -12.29
N VAL A 342 -17.19 2.55 -13.57
CA VAL A 342 -17.94 1.54 -14.32
C VAL A 342 -17.05 0.33 -14.56
N PHE A 343 -17.51 -0.85 -14.15
CA PHE A 343 -16.90 -2.11 -14.57
C PHE A 343 -17.56 -2.59 -15.84
N VAL A 344 -16.78 -2.67 -16.91
CA VAL A 344 -17.21 -3.28 -18.16
C VAL A 344 -17.02 -4.79 -18.04
N ARG A 345 -18.08 -5.55 -18.27
CA ARG A 345 -18.04 -7.01 -18.32
C ARG A 345 -17.41 -7.51 -19.61
#